data_795bfcc5705402dcb5f488ce9c2e8bbe
#
_entry.id   795bfcc5705402dcb5f488ce9c2e8bbe
#
_cell.length_a   1.000
_cell.length_b   1.000
_cell.length_c   1.000
_cell.angle_alpha   90.00
_cell.angle_beta   90.00
_cell.angle_gamma   90.00
#
_symmetry.space_group_name_H-M   'P 1'
#
loop_
_entity.id
_entity.type
_entity.pdbx_description
1 polymer ?
#
loop_
_entity_poly.entity_id
_entity_poly.type
_entity_poly.pdbx_seq_one_letter_code
_entity_poly.pdbx_strand_id
1 'polypeptide(L)'
;MKSRILKTVGLIAAMVSCIGMTAFAAPSPAASTVVTAVSSATDTDGNAVNVSISSEIPAEYTQAVADIKTEAKLKEVLGSDFNANMTVADVKEVTAPEGAKFPLKITFAMKGVTASSKVQILHYNAEEAAWEMIDTTVADGTVTGTFSSLSPVAFVVDKTTLTSATGTATSPATSATAVSAVAVLGLAAVAAAFGLKKKAVR
;
A
#
# COMPACT_ATOMS: atom_id res chain seq x y z
N MET A 1 11.10 -73.23 19.23
CA MET A 1 11.10 -72.80 20.65
C MET A 1 10.39 -71.48 20.75
N LYS A 2 9.55 -71.35 21.77
CA LYS A 2 8.41 -70.42 21.79
C LYS A 2 8.79 -68.95 22.04
N SER A 3 8.45 -68.05 21.13
CA SER A 3 8.54 -66.64 21.28
C SER A 3 7.31 -66.10 22.05
N ARG A 4 7.54 -65.35 23.09
CA ARG A 4 6.49 -64.66 23.84
C ARG A 4 6.46 -63.23 23.38
N ILE A 5 5.36 -62.84 22.69
CA ILE A 5 5.07 -61.49 22.26
C ILE A 5 4.52 -60.73 23.46
N LEU A 6 5.27 -59.72 23.89
CA LEU A 6 4.82 -58.78 24.93
C LEU A 6 4.08 -57.66 24.27
N LYS A 7 2.78 -57.56 24.52
CA LYS A 7 1.94 -56.48 24.04
C LYS A 7 2.14 -55.24 24.92
N THR A 8 2.83 -54.27 24.42
CA THR A 8 2.89 -52.96 25.08
C THR A 8 1.81 -52.08 24.47
N VAL A 9 0.77 -51.83 25.24
CA VAL A 9 -0.25 -50.83 24.89
C VAL A 9 0.30 -49.47 25.27
N GLY A 10 0.76 -48.73 24.29
CA GLY A 10 1.19 -47.35 24.46
C GLY A 10 -0.03 -46.42 24.41
N LEU A 11 -0.32 -45.80 25.54
CA LEU A 11 -1.32 -44.75 25.67
C LEU A 11 -0.77 -43.49 25.01
N ILE A 12 -1.23 -43.17 23.79
CA ILE A 12 -0.89 -41.92 23.12
C ILE A 12 -1.85 -40.85 23.66
N ALA A 13 -1.36 -40.03 24.59
CA ALA A 13 -2.02 -38.82 25.01
C ALA A 13 -1.86 -37.80 23.87
N ALA A 14 -2.94 -37.54 23.11
CA ALA A 14 -3.00 -36.49 22.12
C ALA A 14 -3.04 -35.13 22.85
N MET A 15 -1.88 -34.50 23.01
CA MET A 15 -1.83 -33.08 23.36
C MET A 15 -2.26 -32.26 22.12
N VAL A 16 -3.50 -31.81 22.15
CA VAL A 16 -3.98 -30.79 21.23
C VAL A 16 -3.34 -29.46 21.66
N SER A 17 -2.22 -29.14 21.04
CA SER A 17 -1.62 -27.80 21.13
C SER A 17 -2.51 -26.84 20.38
N CYS A 18 -3.34 -26.06 21.10
CA CYS A 18 -3.99 -24.87 20.58
C CYS A 18 -2.90 -23.85 20.24
N ILE A 19 -2.37 -23.92 19.02
CA ILE A 19 -1.55 -22.85 18.46
C ILE A 19 -2.51 -21.68 18.28
N GLY A 20 -2.46 -20.74 19.21
CA GLY A 20 -3.14 -19.46 19.07
C GLY A 20 -2.60 -18.78 17.82
N MET A 21 -3.35 -18.85 16.72
CA MET A 21 -3.10 -18.01 15.56
C MET A 21 -3.36 -16.59 16.01
N THR A 22 -2.29 -15.86 16.34
CA THR A 22 -2.35 -14.40 16.38
C THR A 22 -2.70 -13.98 14.96
N ALA A 23 -3.94 -13.57 14.75
CA ALA A 23 -4.34 -12.91 13.53
C ALA A 23 -3.52 -11.62 13.47
N PHE A 24 -2.42 -11.63 12.73
CA PHE A 24 -1.78 -10.40 12.29
C PHE A 24 -2.83 -9.74 11.40
N ALA A 25 -3.48 -8.69 11.92
CA ALA A 25 -4.24 -7.80 11.08
C ALA A 25 -3.29 -7.35 9.97
N ALA A 26 -3.58 -7.74 8.73
CA ALA A 26 -2.87 -7.20 7.60
C ALA A 26 -2.95 -5.67 7.72
N PRO A 27 -1.83 -4.94 7.57
CA PRO A 27 -1.90 -3.49 7.60
C PRO A 27 -2.95 -3.07 6.58
N SER A 28 -3.91 -2.25 7.03
CA SER A 28 -4.88 -1.64 6.12
C SER A 28 -4.10 -1.09 4.92
N PRO A 29 -4.56 -1.34 3.68
CA PRO A 29 -3.88 -0.77 2.53
C PRO A 29 -3.76 0.72 2.78
N ALA A 30 -2.52 1.21 2.92
CA ALA A 30 -2.27 2.63 3.00
C ALA A 30 -2.97 3.24 1.79
N ALA A 31 -3.75 4.30 2.01
CA ALA A 31 -4.40 5.00 0.92
C ALA A 31 -3.31 5.26 -0.13
N SER A 32 -3.46 4.65 -1.30
CA SER A 32 -2.43 4.76 -2.33
C SER A 32 -2.42 6.21 -2.80
N THR A 33 -1.39 6.91 -2.39
CA THR A 33 -1.10 8.27 -2.87
C THR A 33 -0.65 8.12 -4.31
N VAL A 34 -1.49 8.48 -5.24
CA VAL A 34 -1.27 8.28 -6.68
C VAL A 34 -1.45 9.60 -7.40
N VAL A 35 -0.56 9.87 -8.33
CA VAL A 35 -0.70 10.97 -9.28
C VAL A 35 -1.76 10.60 -10.31
N THR A 36 -2.82 11.40 -10.38
CA THR A 36 -4.00 11.09 -11.20
C THR A 36 -4.06 11.86 -12.51
N ALA A 37 -3.51 13.06 -12.54
CA ALA A 37 -3.53 13.94 -13.72
C ALA A 37 -2.48 15.04 -13.62
N VAL A 38 -2.20 15.71 -14.73
CA VAL A 38 -1.62 17.05 -14.77
C VAL A 38 -2.76 18.05 -14.61
N SER A 39 -2.70 18.86 -13.55
CA SER A 39 -3.69 19.92 -13.32
C SER A 39 -3.43 21.16 -14.16
N SER A 40 -2.17 21.52 -14.33
CA SER A 40 -1.72 22.59 -15.22
C SER A 40 -0.25 22.42 -15.56
N ALA A 41 0.15 22.94 -16.72
CA ALA A 41 1.55 23.11 -17.08
C ALA A 41 1.70 24.42 -17.86
N THR A 42 2.76 25.16 -17.56
CA THR A 42 3.08 26.43 -18.23
C THR A 42 4.56 26.51 -18.58
N ASP A 43 4.86 27.17 -19.70
CA ASP A 43 6.22 27.49 -20.10
C ASP A 43 6.72 28.79 -19.39
N THR A 44 7.94 29.18 -19.73
CA THR A 44 8.57 30.42 -19.20
C THR A 44 7.82 31.71 -19.56
N ASP A 45 7.08 31.69 -20.65
CA ASP A 45 6.29 32.86 -21.13
C ASP A 45 4.89 32.86 -20.46
N GLY A 46 4.57 31.87 -19.65
CA GLY A 46 3.26 31.69 -18.99
C GLY A 46 2.19 31.09 -19.90
N ASN A 47 2.55 30.55 -21.06
CA ASN A 47 1.60 29.89 -21.95
C ASN A 47 1.31 28.49 -21.43
N ALA A 48 0.05 28.07 -21.57
CA ALA A 48 -0.34 26.69 -21.23
C ALA A 48 0.31 25.69 -22.18
N VAL A 49 0.85 24.61 -21.62
CA VAL A 49 1.47 23.49 -22.35
C VAL A 49 0.68 22.23 -22.06
N ASN A 50 0.38 21.44 -23.10
CA ASN A 50 -0.33 20.17 -22.94
C ASN A 50 0.64 19.05 -22.56
N VAL A 51 0.88 18.86 -21.25
CA VAL A 51 1.73 17.80 -20.70
C VAL A 51 0.91 16.55 -20.44
N SER A 52 1.43 15.41 -20.84
CA SER A 52 0.82 14.10 -20.63
C SER A 52 1.60 13.28 -19.60
N ILE A 53 0.91 12.41 -18.86
CA ILE A 53 1.52 11.43 -17.95
C ILE A 53 1.09 10.03 -18.32
N SER A 54 2.01 9.07 -18.20
CA SER A 54 1.76 7.64 -18.39
C SER A 54 2.35 6.84 -17.24
N SER A 55 1.73 5.71 -16.93
CA SER A 55 2.32 4.71 -16.03
C SER A 55 3.24 3.72 -16.77
N GLU A 56 3.22 3.76 -18.10
CA GLU A 56 4.14 2.98 -18.92
C GLU A 56 5.48 3.69 -18.99
N ILE A 57 6.50 3.05 -18.43
CA ILE A 57 7.87 3.57 -18.40
C ILE A 57 8.63 2.97 -19.58
N PRO A 58 9.32 3.77 -20.40
CA PRO A 58 10.20 3.26 -21.45
C PRO A 58 11.21 2.24 -20.93
N ALA A 59 11.52 1.22 -21.75
CA ALA A 59 12.35 0.10 -21.34
C ALA A 59 13.74 0.53 -20.85
N GLU A 60 14.30 1.57 -21.44
CA GLU A 60 15.60 2.15 -21.07
C GLU A 60 15.64 2.71 -19.64
N TYR A 61 14.50 3.12 -19.08
CA TYR A 61 14.43 3.68 -17.72
C TYR A 61 13.99 2.68 -16.65
N THR A 62 13.65 1.45 -17.04
CA THR A 62 13.09 0.44 -16.12
C THR A 62 14.01 0.18 -14.92
N GLN A 63 15.33 0.08 -15.18
CA GLN A 63 16.32 -0.16 -14.12
C GLN A 63 16.42 1.04 -13.18
N ALA A 64 16.50 2.26 -13.72
CA ALA A 64 16.55 3.47 -12.92
C ALA A 64 15.30 3.63 -12.02
N VAL A 65 14.12 3.26 -12.56
CA VAL A 65 12.87 3.26 -11.79
C VAL A 65 12.85 2.15 -10.73
N ALA A 66 13.45 1.01 -10.97
CA ALA A 66 13.60 -0.03 -9.95
C ALA A 66 14.54 0.43 -8.82
N ASP A 67 15.65 1.06 -9.17
CA ASP A 67 16.67 1.52 -8.23
C ASP A 67 16.15 2.61 -7.31
N ILE A 68 15.42 3.62 -7.85
CA ILE A 68 14.89 4.73 -7.01
C ILE A 68 13.86 4.26 -5.99
N LYS A 69 13.21 3.13 -6.19
CA LYS A 69 12.30 2.53 -5.22
C LYS A 69 13.01 1.89 -4.03
N THR A 70 14.33 1.75 -4.08
CA THR A 70 15.12 1.24 -2.97
C THR A 70 15.41 2.35 -1.95
N GLU A 71 15.41 1.99 -0.66
CA GLU A 71 15.77 2.95 0.41
C GLU A 71 17.18 3.51 0.23
N ALA A 72 18.12 2.67 -0.20
CA ALA A 72 19.51 3.09 -0.41
C ALA A 72 19.61 4.20 -1.47
N LYS A 73 18.93 4.04 -2.61
CA LYS A 73 18.95 5.05 -3.67
C LYS A 73 18.18 6.31 -3.30
N LEU A 74 17.05 6.18 -2.60
CA LEU A 74 16.32 7.33 -2.06
C LEU A 74 17.19 8.14 -1.10
N LYS A 75 17.92 7.48 -0.19
CA LYS A 75 18.81 8.14 0.74
C LYS A 75 19.97 8.84 0.03
N GLU A 76 20.50 8.24 -1.02
CA GLU A 76 21.57 8.84 -1.83
C GLU A 76 21.08 10.13 -2.49
N VAL A 77 19.88 10.09 -3.14
CA VAL A 77 19.34 11.23 -3.90
C VAL A 77 18.83 12.34 -2.98
N LEU A 78 18.12 12.00 -1.90
CA LEU A 78 17.53 12.98 -0.98
C LEU A 78 18.54 13.52 0.06
N GLY A 79 19.65 12.81 0.28
CA GLY A 79 20.69 13.25 1.23
C GLY A 79 20.14 13.53 2.63
N SER A 80 20.26 14.79 3.07
CA SER A 80 19.78 15.26 4.38
C SER A 80 18.26 15.30 4.51
N ASP A 81 17.53 15.36 3.41
CA ASP A 81 16.06 15.44 3.41
C ASP A 81 15.40 14.07 3.55
N PHE A 82 16.20 13.00 3.45
CA PHE A 82 15.72 11.63 3.64
C PHE A 82 15.32 11.35 5.09
N ASN A 83 14.19 10.67 5.27
CA ASN A 83 13.85 9.99 6.52
C ASN A 83 13.24 8.62 6.24
N ALA A 84 13.25 7.72 7.23
CA ALA A 84 12.81 6.33 7.10
C ALA A 84 11.31 6.14 6.76
N ASN A 85 10.50 7.19 6.85
CA ASN A 85 9.09 7.16 6.48
C ASN A 85 8.87 7.52 5.01
N MET A 86 9.92 7.97 4.32
CA MET A 86 9.84 8.33 2.91
C MET A 86 9.80 7.09 2.02
N THR A 87 8.98 7.17 0.99
CA THR A 87 8.84 6.12 -0.02
C THR A 87 8.43 6.72 -1.36
N VAL A 88 8.80 6.07 -2.44
CA VAL A 88 8.25 6.39 -3.76
C VAL A 88 6.78 5.96 -3.78
N ALA A 89 5.88 6.92 -3.88
CA ALA A 89 4.44 6.68 -3.96
C ALA A 89 4.00 6.34 -5.38
N ASP A 90 4.58 7.01 -6.36
CA ASP A 90 4.26 6.81 -7.78
C ASP A 90 5.45 7.20 -8.67
N VAL A 91 5.49 6.63 -9.88
CA VAL A 91 6.42 7.03 -10.94
C VAL A 91 5.61 7.16 -12.22
N LYS A 92 5.80 8.26 -12.94
CA LYS A 92 5.14 8.54 -14.21
C LYS A 92 6.17 8.91 -15.27
N GLU A 93 5.96 8.42 -16.47
CA GLU A 93 6.55 9.04 -17.66
C GLU A 93 5.81 10.34 -17.91
N VAL A 94 6.56 11.43 -18.08
CA VAL A 94 6.02 12.76 -18.32
C VAL A 94 6.50 13.27 -19.67
N THR A 95 5.58 13.65 -20.52
CA THR A 95 5.90 14.10 -21.89
C THR A 95 5.20 15.41 -22.23
N ALA A 96 5.86 16.24 -23.01
CA ALA A 96 5.32 17.46 -23.58
C ALA A 96 5.31 17.39 -25.10
N PRO A 97 4.49 18.20 -25.79
CA PRO A 97 4.50 18.28 -27.25
C PRO A 97 5.85 18.80 -27.76
N GLU A 98 6.19 18.41 -28.98
CA GLU A 98 7.36 18.93 -29.68
C GLU A 98 7.34 20.46 -29.73
N GLY A 99 8.50 21.08 -29.47
CA GLY A 99 8.64 22.53 -29.43
C GLY A 99 8.21 23.20 -28.13
N ALA A 100 7.90 22.44 -27.08
CA ALA A 100 7.65 23.00 -25.75
C ALA A 100 8.88 23.78 -25.24
N LYS A 101 8.66 24.98 -24.71
CA LYS A 101 9.73 25.84 -24.20
C LYS A 101 9.98 25.56 -22.74
N PHE A 102 11.16 25.06 -22.42
CA PHE A 102 11.60 24.82 -21.05
C PHE A 102 12.23 26.04 -20.39
N PRO A 103 12.25 26.12 -19.05
CA PRO A 103 11.67 25.17 -18.12
C PRO A 103 10.15 25.18 -18.08
N LEU A 104 9.53 24.02 -17.80
CA LEU A 104 8.10 23.89 -17.61
C LEU A 104 7.75 23.84 -16.12
N LYS A 105 6.80 24.67 -15.71
CA LYS A 105 6.18 24.57 -14.39
C LYS A 105 4.95 23.68 -14.48
N ILE A 106 4.99 22.53 -13.83
CA ILE A 106 3.95 21.50 -13.92
C ILE A 106 3.34 21.26 -12.55
N THR A 107 2.01 21.30 -12.48
CA THR A 107 1.22 20.96 -11.30
C THR A 107 0.52 19.62 -11.51
N PHE A 108 0.77 18.67 -10.64
CA PHE A 108 0.17 17.35 -10.64
C PHE A 108 -0.93 17.25 -9.60
N ALA A 109 -2.05 16.63 -9.95
CA ALA A 109 -3.08 16.23 -8.99
C ALA A 109 -2.64 14.97 -8.27
N MET A 110 -2.57 15.00 -6.94
CA MET A 110 -2.06 13.92 -6.11
C MET A 110 -2.96 13.66 -4.91
N LYS A 111 -3.64 12.52 -4.89
CA LYS A 111 -4.57 12.16 -3.82
C LYS A 111 -3.84 11.94 -2.49
N GLY A 112 -4.51 12.32 -1.39
CA GLY A 112 -3.98 12.12 -0.04
C GLY A 112 -2.93 13.14 0.41
N VAL A 113 -2.59 14.10 -0.44
CA VAL A 113 -1.65 15.19 -0.15
C VAL A 113 -2.41 16.40 0.36
N THR A 114 -1.84 17.07 1.36
CA THR A 114 -2.29 18.37 1.88
C THR A 114 -1.11 19.35 1.90
N ALA A 115 -1.37 20.61 2.12
CA ALA A 115 -0.32 21.63 2.22
C ALA A 115 0.72 21.35 3.31
N SER A 116 0.40 20.50 4.31
CA SER A 116 1.32 20.05 5.37
C SER A 116 2.06 18.75 5.03
N SER A 117 1.71 18.09 3.92
CA SER A 117 2.38 16.85 3.51
C SER A 117 3.82 17.12 3.06
N LYS A 118 4.71 16.21 3.41
CA LYS A 118 6.09 16.22 2.88
C LYS A 118 6.13 15.38 1.62
N VAL A 119 6.25 16.06 0.50
CA VAL A 119 6.36 15.45 -0.83
C VAL A 119 7.58 16.03 -1.51
N GLN A 120 8.38 15.18 -2.15
CA GLN A 120 9.51 15.57 -2.99
C GLN A 120 9.32 14.98 -4.38
N ILE A 121 9.48 15.81 -5.41
CA ILE A 121 9.52 15.36 -6.80
C ILE A 121 10.97 15.07 -7.16
N LEU A 122 11.20 13.90 -7.77
CA LEU A 122 12.47 13.53 -8.39
C LEU A 122 12.27 13.38 -9.90
N HIS A 123 13.21 13.88 -10.66
CA HIS A 123 13.26 13.75 -12.11
C HIS A 123 14.47 12.91 -12.50
N TYR A 124 14.31 12.01 -13.47
CA TYR A 124 15.44 11.27 -14.01
C TYR A 124 16.07 12.05 -15.16
N ASN A 125 17.24 12.60 -14.93
CA ASN A 125 18.01 13.28 -15.97
C ASN A 125 18.66 12.22 -16.88
N ALA A 126 18.16 12.09 -18.10
CA ALA A 126 18.63 11.09 -19.05
C ALA A 126 20.05 11.36 -19.55
N GLU A 127 20.48 12.62 -19.59
CA GLU A 127 21.84 13.00 -20.05
C GLU A 127 22.88 12.61 -19.00
N GLU A 128 22.56 12.78 -17.73
CA GLU A 128 23.44 12.45 -16.60
C GLU A 128 23.24 11.02 -16.08
N ALA A 129 22.22 10.33 -16.60
CA ALA A 129 21.77 9.02 -16.11
C ALA A 129 21.57 8.98 -14.58
N ALA A 130 21.02 10.05 -14.02
CA ALA A 130 20.87 10.24 -12.58
C ALA A 130 19.51 10.82 -12.21
N TRP A 131 19.05 10.51 -10.98
CA TRP A 131 17.90 11.16 -10.39
C TRP A 131 18.31 12.48 -9.74
N GLU A 132 17.55 13.52 -9.98
CA GLU A 132 17.74 14.86 -9.41
C GLU A 132 16.50 15.30 -8.64
N MET A 133 16.69 16.11 -7.58
CA MET A 133 15.59 16.72 -6.86
C MET A 133 15.08 17.95 -7.62
N ILE A 134 13.75 18.03 -7.74
CA ILE A 134 13.07 19.20 -8.30
C ILE A 134 12.51 20.04 -7.17
N ASP A 135 12.68 21.36 -7.27
CA ASP A 135 12.05 22.30 -6.34
C ASP A 135 10.54 22.07 -6.31
N THR A 136 10.05 21.60 -5.15
CA THR A 136 8.69 21.09 -5.00
C THR A 136 7.87 22.03 -4.12
N THR A 137 6.72 22.46 -4.61
CA THR A 137 5.70 23.16 -3.83
C THR A 137 4.49 22.26 -3.65
N VAL A 138 4.02 22.14 -2.41
CA VAL A 138 2.92 21.24 -2.03
C VAL A 138 1.71 22.08 -1.62
N ALA A 139 0.53 21.71 -2.13
CA ALA A 139 -0.75 22.29 -1.73
C ALA A 139 -1.80 21.16 -1.60
N ASP A 140 -3.00 21.49 -1.14
CA ASP A 140 -4.06 20.50 -0.96
C ASP A 140 -4.41 19.82 -2.29
N GLY A 141 -4.17 18.51 -2.34
CA GLY A 141 -4.44 17.67 -3.51
C GLY A 141 -3.48 17.88 -4.70
N THR A 142 -2.44 18.71 -4.56
CA THR A 142 -1.53 19.01 -5.67
C THR A 142 -0.07 19.14 -5.26
N VAL A 143 0.83 18.82 -6.20
CA VAL A 143 2.26 19.09 -6.10
C VAL A 143 2.75 19.76 -7.38
N THR A 144 3.64 20.73 -7.24
CA THR A 144 4.14 21.53 -8.37
C THR A 144 5.66 21.45 -8.41
N GLY A 145 6.22 21.24 -9.61
CA GLY A 145 7.66 21.28 -9.86
C GLY A 145 7.99 22.09 -11.10
N THR A 146 9.24 22.53 -11.22
CA THR A 146 9.78 23.22 -12.40
C THR A 146 10.86 22.34 -13.03
N PHE A 147 10.68 22.00 -14.31
CA PHE A 147 11.46 20.99 -15.02
C PHE A 147 12.22 21.62 -16.18
N SER A 148 13.52 21.37 -16.27
CA SER A 148 14.39 21.76 -17.39
C SER A 148 14.31 20.81 -18.57
N SER A 149 13.89 19.57 -18.31
CA SER A 149 13.61 18.51 -19.29
C SER A 149 12.56 17.56 -18.74
N LEU A 150 12.06 16.64 -19.54
CA LEU A 150 11.07 15.66 -19.14
C LEU A 150 11.55 14.23 -19.44
N SER A 151 11.21 13.34 -18.53
CA SER A 151 11.47 11.91 -18.54
C SER A 151 10.74 11.28 -17.35
N PRO A 152 11.04 10.06 -16.86
CA PRO A 152 10.40 9.56 -15.67
C PRO A 152 10.52 10.50 -14.48
N VAL A 153 9.39 10.76 -13.84
CA VAL A 153 9.26 11.55 -12.61
C VAL A 153 8.76 10.66 -11.48
N ALA A 154 9.50 10.64 -10.37
CA ALA A 154 9.13 9.91 -9.17
C ALA A 154 8.58 10.87 -8.10
N PHE A 155 7.50 10.49 -7.46
CA PHE A 155 6.86 11.22 -6.37
C PHE A 155 7.16 10.53 -5.05
N VAL A 156 7.99 11.14 -4.24
CA VAL A 156 8.39 10.64 -2.92
C VAL A 156 7.56 11.30 -1.85
N VAL A 157 7.01 10.52 -0.92
CA VAL A 157 6.16 11.03 0.15
C VAL A 157 6.64 10.53 1.51
N ASP A 158 6.53 11.36 2.52
CA ASP A 158 6.59 10.90 3.91
C ASP A 158 5.19 10.40 4.31
N LYS A 159 5.07 9.08 4.48
CA LYS A 159 3.80 8.39 4.78
C LYS A 159 3.12 8.90 6.03
N THR A 160 3.86 9.47 6.97
CA THR A 160 3.31 9.98 8.23
C THR A 160 2.62 11.33 8.08
N THR A 161 2.85 12.03 6.97
CA THR A 161 2.29 13.36 6.69
C THR A 161 1.11 13.32 5.73
N LEU A 162 0.77 12.14 5.22
CA LEU A 162 -0.38 11.97 4.33
C LEU A 162 -1.67 11.90 5.13
N THR A 163 -2.74 12.51 4.62
CA THR A 163 -4.06 12.22 5.15
C THR A 163 -4.48 10.85 4.68
N SER A 164 -4.81 9.97 5.63
CA SER A 164 -5.56 8.77 5.30
C SER A 164 -6.81 9.23 4.54
N ALA A 165 -7.00 8.74 3.32
CA ALA A 165 -8.30 8.88 2.68
C ALA A 165 -9.29 8.15 3.60
N THR A 166 -9.90 8.91 4.50
CA THR A 166 -11.00 8.43 5.32
C THR A 166 -12.21 8.30 4.40
N GLY A 167 -12.14 7.32 3.50
CA GLY A 167 -13.35 6.66 3.10
C GLY A 167 -13.86 6.02 4.38
N THR A 168 -14.98 6.50 4.88
CA THR A 168 -15.73 5.90 5.97
C THR A 168 -16.13 4.49 5.55
N ALA A 169 -15.17 3.56 5.54
CA ALA A 169 -15.50 2.17 5.72
C ALA A 169 -15.84 2.07 7.21
N THR A 170 -17.10 2.33 7.52
CA THR A 170 -17.70 1.83 8.74
C THR A 170 -17.52 0.31 8.65
N SER A 171 -16.43 -0.20 9.17
CA SER A 171 -16.37 -1.62 9.53
C SER A 171 -17.57 -1.82 10.44
N PRO A 172 -18.51 -2.73 10.10
CA PRO A 172 -19.52 -3.09 11.05
C PRO A 172 -18.76 -3.51 12.30
N ALA A 173 -18.96 -2.77 13.39
CA ALA A 173 -18.47 -3.18 14.69
C ALA A 173 -19.10 -4.55 14.95
N THR A 174 -18.36 -5.60 14.71
CA THR A 174 -18.70 -6.93 15.19
C THR A 174 -18.49 -6.84 16.70
N SER A 175 -19.50 -6.32 17.38
CA SER A 175 -19.55 -6.35 18.83
C SER A 175 -19.52 -7.82 19.21
N ALA A 176 -18.41 -8.25 19.79
CA ALA A 176 -18.17 -9.60 20.28
C ALA A 176 -19.13 -10.04 21.40
N THR A 177 -20.15 -9.25 21.69
CA THR A 177 -21.17 -9.51 22.72
C THR A 177 -22.36 -10.32 22.20
N ALA A 178 -22.51 -10.54 20.90
CA ALA A 178 -23.67 -11.27 20.37
C ALA A 178 -23.46 -12.78 20.21
N VAL A 179 -22.25 -13.31 20.41
CA VAL A 179 -21.96 -14.73 20.18
C VAL A 179 -22.13 -15.59 21.44
N SER A 180 -22.17 -14.98 22.63
CA SER A 180 -22.33 -15.72 23.90
C SER A 180 -23.76 -16.11 24.24
N ALA A 181 -24.77 -15.51 23.58
CA ALA A 181 -26.17 -15.77 23.90
C ALA A 181 -26.81 -16.90 23.08
N VAL A 182 -26.21 -17.26 21.92
CA VAL A 182 -26.79 -18.29 21.04
C VAL A 182 -26.23 -19.68 21.32
N ALA A 183 -25.07 -19.80 21.96
CA ALA A 183 -24.44 -21.09 22.24
C ALA A 183 -25.04 -21.82 23.43
N VAL A 184 -25.79 -21.17 24.32
CA VAL A 184 -26.38 -21.79 25.52
C VAL A 184 -27.79 -22.33 25.28
N LEU A 185 -28.51 -21.83 24.26
CA LEU A 185 -29.85 -22.31 23.94
C LEU A 185 -29.86 -23.54 23.00
N GLY A 186 -28.75 -23.85 22.35
CA GLY A 186 -28.64 -24.98 21.44
C GLY A 186 -28.37 -26.35 22.10
N LEU A 187 -27.88 -26.37 23.32
CA LEU A 187 -27.53 -27.61 24.03
C LEU A 187 -28.66 -28.21 24.88
N ALA A 188 -29.73 -27.47 25.15
CA ALA A 188 -30.88 -27.96 25.93
C ALA A 188 -31.93 -28.72 25.11
N ALA A 189 -31.89 -28.64 23.77
CA ALA A 189 -32.91 -29.24 22.90
C ALA A 189 -32.58 -30.66 22.41
N VAL A 190 -31.34 -31.19 22.60
CA VAL A 190 -30.94 -32.50 22.08
C VAL A 190 -31.08 -33.62 23.13
N ALA A 191 -31.28 -33.32 24.38
CA ALA A 191 -31.43 -34.31 25.46
C ALA A 191 -32.83 -34.94 25.61
N ALA A 192 -33.84 -34.45 24.85
CA ALA A 192 -35.21 -34.94 24.99
C ALA A 192 -35.67 -35.96 23.95
N ALA A 193 -34.82 -36.33 22.98
CA ALA A 193 -35.20 -37.21 21.87
C ALA A 193 -34.72 -38.68 21.95
N PHE A 194 -33.99 -39.06 22.97
CA PHE A 194 -33.53 -40.44 23.14
C PHE A 194 -34.05 -41.09 24.43
N GLY A 195 -35.35 -41.07 24.58
CA GLY A 195 -36.04 -41.78 25.66
C GLY A 195 -37.19 -42.62 25.14
N LEU A 196 -37.06 -43.93 25.27
CA LEU A 196 -38.14 -44.92 25.27
C LEU A 196 -38.69 -45.46 23.93
N LYS A 197 -38.10 -46.59 23.51
CA LYS A 197 -38.90 -47.73 23.06
C LYS A 197 -38.35 -49.01 23.65
N LYS A 198 -38.90 -49.38 24.80
CA LYS A 198 -38.79 -50.74 25.34
C LYS A 198 -39.89 -51.58 24.72
N LYS A 199 -39.53 -52.47 23.82
CA LYS A 199 -40.45 -53.43 23.20
C LYS A 199 -40.56 -54.65 24.06
N ALA A 200 -41.76 -54.91 24.57
CA ALA A 200 -42.11 -56.18 25.21
C ALA A 200 -42.23 -57.26 24.15
N VAL A 201 -41.59 -58.41 24.38
CA VAL A 201 -41.83 -59.65 23.59
C VAL A 201 -42.47 -60.64 24.51
N ARG A 202 -43.46 -61.22 23.94
CA ARG A 202 -44.07 -62.42 24.42
C ARG A 202 -43.67 -63.56 23.50
#